data_8b0087737c6d97a3ed881be668b9d761
#
_entry.id   8b0087737c6d97a3ed881be668b9d761
#
_cell.length_a   1.000
_cell.length_b   1.000
_cell.length_c   1.000
_cell.angle_alpha   90.00
_cell.angle_beta   90.00
_cell.angle_gamma   90.00
#
_symmetry.space_group_name_H-M   'P 1'
#
loop_
_entity.id
_entity.type
_entity.pdbx_description
1 polymer ?
#
loop_
_entity_poly.entity_id
_entity_poly.type
_entity_poly.pdbx_seq_one_letter_code
_entity_poly.pdbx_strand_id
1 'polypeptide(L)'
;EKVHVNITSFNRQVLLTGEVPTERDRQTIVGMVEKLENVKSVVNELAVMPVTSVSSRSGDLVVTGKIKASLIDSRDLFANAFKVVTERNTAYVMGRVTQREADSATNVIRNVSGVNKVVRLFEIISEEELRNLVPPPPPPEKAAEKPQK
;
A
#
# COMPACT_ATOMS: atom_id res chain seq x y z
N GLU A 1 -18.88 -21.01 -10.05
CA GLU A 1 -17.58 -20.57 -10.57
C GLU A 1 -16.83 -19.84 -9.47
N LYS A 2 -15.53 -20.13 -9.30
CA LYS A 2 -14.77 -19.57 -8.17
C LYS A 2 -14.34 -18.13 -8.51
N VAL A 3 -14.52 -17.22 -7.57
CA VAL A 3 -14.09 -15.82 -7.63
C VAL A 3 -13.01 -15.62 -6.57
N HIS A 4 -11.96 -14.89 -6.91
CA HIS A 4 -10.93 -14.45 -5.97
C HIS A 4 -10.82 -12.93 -6.03
N VAL A 5 -11.30 -12.26 -4.99
CA VAL A 5 -11.27 -10.80 -4.89
C VAL A 5 -10.64 -10.39 -3.57
N ASN A 6 -9.60 -9.58 -3.66
CA ASN A 6 -9.00 -8.89 -2.54
C ASN A 6 -9.44 -7.42 -2.55
N ILE A 7 -9.80 -6.92 -1.38
CA ILE A 7 -10.20 -5.54 -1.16
C ILE A 7 -9.20 -4.91 -0.21
N THR A 8 -8.52 -3.88 -0.66
CA THR A 8 -7.57 -3.13 0.15
C THR A 8 -7.99 -1.67 0.19
N SER A 9 -8.16 -1.13 1.37
CA SER A 9 -8.54 0.28 1.52
C SER A 9 -7.42 1.07 2.19
N PHE A 10 -7.21 2.29 1.69
CA PHE A 10 -6.30 3.27 2.26
C PHE A 10 -6.86 4.66 2.03
N ASN A 11 -7.03 5.43 3.09
CA ASN A 11 -7.52 6.82 3.03
C ASN A 11 -8.77 6.99 2.14
N ARG A 12 -9.76 6.10 2.27
CA ARG A 12 -11.02 6.08 1.50
C ARG A 12 -10.86 5.77 -0.01
N GLN A 13 -9.66 5.43 -0.45
CA GLN A 13 -9.42 4.81 -1.74
C GLN A 13 -9.47 3.30 -1.57
N VAL A 14 -10.20 2.61 -2.42
CA VAL A 14 -10.33 1.14 -2.43
C VAL A 14 -9.66 0.58 -3.66
N LEU A 15 -8.74 -0.35 -3.44
CA LEU A 15 -8.10 -1.15 -4.47
C LEU A 15 -8.76 -2.52 -4.52
N LEU A 16 -9.22 -2.91 -5.70
CA LEU A 16 -9.74 -4.25 -5.99
C LEU A 16 -8.72 -5.01 -6.83
N THR A 17 -8.23 -6.15 -6.31
CA THR A 17 -7.31 -7.06 -7.03
C THR A 17 -7.84 -8.48 -7.01
N GLY A 18 -7.29 -9.32 -7.85
CA GLY A 18 -7.66 -10.73 -7.95
C GLY A 18 -8.26 -11.10 -9.31
N GLU A 19 -9.01 -12.20 -9.35
CA GLU A 19 -9.54 -12.76 -10.57
C GLU A 19 -11.05 -12.97 -10.48
N VAL A 20 -11.73 -12.66 -11.58
CA VAL A 20 -13.16 -12.90 -11.78
C VAL A 20 -13.39 -13.62 -13.12
N PRO A 21 -14.40 -14.50 -13.21
CA PRO A 21 -14.61 -15.30 -14.41
C PRO A 21 -15.12 -14.50 -15.60
N THR A 22 -15.88 -13.43 -15.37
CA THR A 22 -16.49 -12.66 -16.46
C THR A 22 -16.36 -11.16 -16.26
N GLU A 23 -16.46 -10.40 -17.34
CA GLU A 23 -16.52 -8.95 -17.33
C GLU A 23 -17.75 -8.43 -16.54
N ARG A 24 -18.86 -9.15 -16.60
CA ARG A 24 -20.07 -8.82 -15.86
C ARG A 24 -19.84 -8.90 -14.34
N ASP A 25 -19.13 -9.94 -13.89
CA ASP A 25 -18.80 -10.08 -12.47
C ASP A 25 -17.90 -8.93 -12.02
N ARG A 26 -16.90 -8.56 -12.84
CA ARG A 26 -16.02 -7.43 -12.59
C ARG A 26 -16.82 -6.13 -12.40
N GLN A 27 -17.70 -5.80 -13.33
CA GLN A 27 -18.53 -4.60 -13.30
C GLN A 27 -19.48 -4.61 -12.10
N THR A 28 -20.06 -5.76 -11.77
CA THR A 28 -20.96 -5.91 -10.63
C THR A 28 -20.24 -5.61 -9.32
N ILE A 29 -19.03 -6.19 -9.13
CA ILE A 29 -18.23 -5.97 -7.91
C ILE A 29 -17.81 -4.51 -7.78
N VAL A 30 -17.30 -3.91 -8.86
CA VAL A 30 -16.91 -2.49 -8.85
C VAL A 30 -18.11 -1.61 -8.49
N GLY A 31 -19.26 -1.82 -9.14
CA GLY A 31 -20.47 -1.04 -8.86
C GLY A 31 -21.03 -1.20 -7.45
N MET A 32 -20.82 -2.36 -6.80
CA MET A 32 -21.15 -2.55 -5.39
C MET A 32 -20.24 -1.71 -4.48
N VAL A 33 -18.94 -1.71 -4.75
CA VAL A 33 -17.96 -1.00 -3.91
C VAL A 33 -18.08 0.52 -4.07
N GLU A 34 -18.34 1.01 -5.27
CA GLU A 34 -18.54 2.44 -5.54
C GLU A 34 -19.75 3.06 -4.80
N LYS A 35 -20.73 2.23 -4.46
CA LYS A 35 -21.93 2.66 -3.73
C LYS A 35 -21.75 2.68 -2.21
N LEU A 36 -20.66 2.16 -1.69
CA LEU A 36 -20.42 2.14 -0.25
C LEU A 36 -20.15 3.55 0.28
N GLU A 37 -20.76 3.85 1.43
CA GLU A 37 -20.50 5.10 2.13
C GLU A 37 -19.00 5.24 2.45
N ASN A 38 -18.51 6.47 2.39
CA ASN A 38 -17.12 6.81 2.68
C ASN A 38 -16.07 6.28 1.69
N VAL A 39 -16.43 5.64 0.59
CA VAL A 39 -15.52 5.36 -0.52
C VAL A 39 -15.39 6.62 -1.36
N LYS A 40 -14.16 7.11 -1.49
CA LYS A 40 -13.83 8.30 -2.29
C LYS A 40 -13.50 7.92 -3.74
N SER A 41 -12.80 6.82 -3.92
CA SER A 41 -12.40 6.32 -5.23
C SER A 41 -12.18 4.81 -5.20
N VAL A 42 -12.41 4.17 -6.34
CA VAL A 42 -12.14 2.74 -6.54
C VAL A 42 -11.12 2.57 -7.65
N VAL A 43 -10.07 1.83 -7.37
CA VAL A 43 -9.07 1.40 -8.35
C VAL A 43 -9.36 -0.06 -8.67
N ASN A 44 -9.79 -0.31 -9.90
CA ASN A 44 -10.15 -1.65 -10.36
C ASN A 44 -8.99 -2.30 -11.10
N GLU A 45 -8.35 -3.27 -10.46
CA GLU A 45 -7.27 -4.09 -10.99
C GLU A 45 -7.65 -5.58 -11.01
N LEU A 46 -8.97 -5.85 -11.04
CA LEU A 46 -9.49 -7.21 -11.22
C LEU A 46 -9.21 -7.71 -12.64
N ALA A 47 -8.63 -8.89 -12.74
CA ALA A 47 -8.42 -9.57 -14.02
C ALA A 47 -9.60 -10.48 -14.35
N VAL A 48 -10.04 -10.45 -15.60
CA VAL A 48 -11.03 -11.43 -16.11
C VAL A 48 -10.26 -12.64 -16.60
N MET A 49 -10.16 -13.66 -15.75
CA MET A 49 -9.43 -14.89 -16.01
C MET A 49 -9.77 -15.95 -14.97
N PRO A 50 -9.44 -17.23 -15.21
CA PRO A 50 -9.57 -18.27 -14.19
C PRO A 50 -8.76 -17.93 -12.92
N VAL A 51 -9.29 -18.33 -11.76
CA VAL A 51 -8.66 -18.06 -10.46
C VAL A 51 -7.27 -18.71 -10.38
N THR A 52 -6.28 -17.94 -9.98
CA THR A 52 -4.90 -18.40 -9.79
C THR A 52 -4.80 -19.45 -8.67
N SER A 53 -3.76 -20.28 -8.75
CA SER A 53 -3.52 -21.32 -7.76
C SER A 53 -3.19 -20.75 -6.38
N VAL A 54 -3.44 -21.52 -5.34
CA VAL A 54 -3.04 -21.17 -3.96
C VAL A 54 -1.54 -20.97 -3.84
N SER A 55 -0.74 -21.76 -4.57
CA SER A 55 0.72 -21.62 -4.56
C SER A 55 1.20 -20.28 -5.14
N SER A 56 0.57 -19.82 -6.22
CA SER A 56 0.88 -18.49 -6.80
C SER A 56 0.56 -17.37 -5.81
N ARG A 57 -0.59 -17.45 -5.14
CA ARG A 57 -0.99 -16.47 -4.12
C ARG A 57 -0.05 -16.46 -2.90
N SER A 58 0.42 -17.65 -2.49
CA SER A 58 1.42 -17.75 -1.43
C SER A 58 2.76 -17.12 -1.83
N GLY A 59 3.15 -17.25 -3.10
CA GLY A 59 4.30 -16.55 -3.67
C GLY A 59 4.17 -15.02 -3.56
N ASP A 60 3.01 -14.48 -3.90
CA ASP A 60 2.72 -13.04 -3.79
C ASP A 60 2.81 -12.53 -2.34
N LEU A 61 2.38 -13.33 -1.35
CA LEU A 61 2.53 -12.99 0.07
C LEU A 61 4.01 -12.91 0.48
N VAL A 62 4.84 -13.83 -0.02
CA VAL A 62 6.29 -13.79 0.23
C VAL A 62 6.91 -12.54 -0.37
N VAL A 63 6.54 -12.18 -1.60
CA VAL A 63 7.01 -10.95 -2.26
C VAL A 63 6.57 -9.71 -1.47
N THR A 64 5.32 -9.67 -1.01
CA THR A 64 4.84 -8.58 -0.14
C THR A 64 5.67 -8.45 1.13
N GLY A 65 6.03 -9.56 1.77
CA GLY A 65 6.91 -9.58 2.95
C GLY A 65 8.30 -9.02 2.66
N LYS A 66 8.90 -9.41 1.53
CA LYS A 66 10.20 -8.86 1.09
C LYS A 66 10.14 -7.36 0.83
N ILE A 67 9.08 -6.88 0.19
CA ILE A 67 8.88 -5.44 -0.06
C ILE A 67 8.82 -4.69 1.26
N LYS A 68 8.02 -5.15 2.22
CA LYS A 68 7.90 -4.51 3.54
C LYS A 68 9.23 -4.47 4.26
N ALA A 69 10.01 -5.57 4.24
CA ALA A 69 11.34 -5.61 4.82
C ALA A 69 12.28 -4.57 4.16
N SER A 70 12.28 -4.49 2.82
CA SER A 70 13.11 -3.53 2.10
C SER A 70 12.74 -2.07 2.38
N LEU A 71 11.45 -1.77 2.59
CA LEU A 71 11.00 -0.44 2.98
C LEU A 71 11.43 -0.10 4.41
N ILE A 72 11.42 -1.07 5.33
CA ILE A 72 11.89 -0.89 6.72
C ILE A 72 13.41 -0.62 6.74
N ASP A 73 14.17 -1.32 5.91
CA ASP A 73 15.63 -1.16 5.82
C ASP A 73 16.05 0.17 5.16
N SER A 74 15.12 0.82 4.46
CA SER A 74 15.39 2.11 3.82
C SER A 74 15.38 3.24 4.84
N ARG A 75 16.52 3.90 5.02
CA ARG A 75 16.69 4.97 6.02
C ARG A 75 15.89 6.24 5.73
N ASP A 76 15.55 6.44 4.46
CA ASP A 76 14.89 7.67 3.98
C ASP A 76 13.37 7.54 3.90
N LEU A 77 12.82 6.38 4.30
CA LEU A 77 11.40 6.09 4.20
C LEU A 77 10.82 5.69 5.55
N PHE A 78 9.61 6.17 5.78
CA PHE A 78 8.79 5.71 6.89
C PHE A 78 7.90 4.55 6.40
N ALA A 79 8.31 3.31 6.64
CA ALA A 79 7.68 2.12 6.09
C ALA A 79 6.16 2.04 6.37
N ASN A 80 5.71 2.54 7.53
CA ASN A 80 4.30 2.55 7.91
C ASN A 80 3.44 3.53 7.10
N ALA A 81 4.05 4.43 6.33
CA ALA A 81 3.32 5.32 5.42
C ALA A 81 2.83 4.61 4.15
N PHE A 82 3.32 3.39 3.91
CA PHE A 82 3.04 2.62 2.71
C PHE A 82 2.20 1.38 3.00
N LYS A 83 1.13 1.20 2.22
CA LYS A 83 0.37 -0.04 2.19
C LYS A 83 0.66 -0.75 0.88
N VAL A 84 1.12 -2.00 0.96
CA VAL A 84 1.57 -2.78 -0.20
C VAL A 84 0.75 -4.06 -0.31
N VAL A 85 0.29 -4.32 -1.51
CA VAL A 85 -0.34 -5.59 -1.91
C VAL A 85 0.36 -6.09 -3.15
N THR A 86 0.68 -7.37 -3.20
CA THR A 86 1.21 -8.02 -4.40
C THR A 86 0.19 -8.99 -4.97
N GLU A 87 -0.02 -8.89 -6.26
CA GLU A 87 -0.90 -9.78 -7.01
C GLU A 87 -0.25 -10.09 -8.35
N ARG A 88 -0.04 -11.38 -8.66
CA ARG A 88 0.64 -11.83 -9.89
C ARG A 88 1.95 -11.07 -10.17
N ASN A 89 2.83 -11.03 -9.18
CA ASN A 89 4.12 -10.32 -9.22
C ASN A 89 4.02 -8.80 -9.51
N THR A 90 2.84 -8.22 -9.44
CA THR A 90 2.62 -6.78 -9.50
C THR A 90 2.45 -6.24 -8.09
N ALA A 91 3.29 -5.29 -7.70
CA ALA A 91 3.20 -4.60 -6.42
C ALA A 91 2.33 -3.34 -6.58
N TYR A 92 1.22 -3.29 -5.84
CA TYR A 92 0.35 -2.12 -5.73
C TYR A 92 0.71 -1.39 -4.45
N VAL A 93 1.06 -0.13 -4.55
CA VAL A 93 1.58 0.66 -3.43
C VAL A 93 0.70 1.88 -3.21
N MET A 94 0.10 1.94 -2.04
CA MET A 94 -0.75 3.04 -1.59
C MET A 94 -0.03 3.81 -0.48
N GLY A 95 -0.31 5.08 -0.36
CA GLY A 95 0.24 5.91 0.70
C GLY A 95 -0.07 7.39 0.47
N ARG A 96 -0.04 8.15 1.55
CA ARG A 96 -0.12 9.59 1.54
C ARG A 96 1.28 10.13 1.83
N VAL A 97 2.02 10.48 0.80
CA VAL A 97 3.47 10.68 0.83
C VAL A 97 3.89 11.85 -0.05
N THR A 98 5.10 12.35 0.17
CA THR A 98 5.69 13.35 -0.71
C THR A 98 6.16 12.71 -2.03
N GLN A 99 6.37 13.54 -3.05
CA GLN A 99 6.89 13.06 -4.34
C GLN A 99 8.25 12.36 -4.17
N ARG A 100 9.11 12.88 -3.31
CA ARG A 100 10.42 12.29 -2.98
C ARG A 100 10.27 10.90 -2.38
N GLU A 101 9.38 10.74 -1.40
CA GLU A 101 9.12 9.44 -0.76
C GLU A 101 8.49 8.45 -1.76
N ALA A 102 7.57 8.91 -2.60
CA ALA A 102 6.95 8.09 -3.64
C ALA A 102 7.99 7.53 -4.63
N ASP A 103 8.92 8.37 -5.08
CA ASP A 103 9.97 7.97 -6.02
C ASP A 103 10.99 7.03 -5.36
N SER A 104 11.40 7.33 -4.14
CA SER A 104 12.32 6.49 -3.37
C SER A 104 11.69 5.11 -3.09
N ALA A 105 10.47 5.05 -2.61
CA ALA A 105 9.75 3.79 -2.37
C ALA A 105 9.59 2.97 -3.65
N THR A 106 9.24 3.62 -4.76
CA THR A 106 9.13 2.94 -6.06
C THR A 106 10.44 2.30 -6.48
N ASN A 107 11.57 2.99 -6.30
CA ASN A 107 12.90 2.47 -6.62
C ASN A 107 13.28 1.29 -5.72
N VAL A 108 13.01 1.35 -4.42
CA VAL A 108 13.24 0.25 -3.48
C VAL A 108 12.42 -0.97 -3.90
N ILE A 109 11.14 -0.81 -4.15
CA ILE A 109 10.22 -1.90 -4.46
C ILE A 109 10.56 -2.56 -5.81
N ARG A 110 10.92 -1.78 -6.81
CA ARG A 110 11.30 -2.28 -8.14
C ARG A 110 12.46 -3.28 -8.10
N ASN A 111 13.37 -3.12 -7.15
CA ASN A 111 14.55 -3.97 -6.99
C ASN A 111 14.29 -5.22 -6.15
N VAL A 112 13.09 -5.40 -5.61
CA VAL A 112 12.75 -6.59 -4.84
C VAL A 112 12.54 -7.80 -5.75
N SER A 113 13.21 -8.89 -5.42
CA SER A 113 13.07 -10.15 -6.16
C SER A 113 11.62 -10.66 -6.12
N GLY A 114 11.06 -10.92 -7.29
CA GLY A 114 9.69 -11.36 -7.49
C GLY A 114 8.73 -10.22 -7.89
N VAL A 115 9.18 -8.97 -7.94
CA VAL A 115 8.41 -7.84 -8.44
C VAL A 115 8.69 -7.65 -9.93
N ASN A 116 7.66 -7.78 -10.76
CA ASN A 116 7.74 -7.53 -12.20
C ASN A 116 7.22 -6.13 -12.57
N LYS A 117 6.28 -5.61 -11.80
CA LYS A 117 5.64 -4.32 -12.05
C LYS A 117 5.30 -3.64 -10.72
N VAL A 118 5.42 -2.30 -10.71
CA VAL A 118 4.97 -1.47 -9.59
C VAL A 118 3.85 -0.54 -10.08
N VAL A 119 2.72 -0.59 -9.41
CA VAL A 119 1.58 0.33 -9.63
C VAL A 119 1.51 1.31 -8.47
N ARG A 120 1.68 2.57 -8.78
CA ARG A 120 1.71 3.67 -7.81
C ARG A 120 0.31 4.23 -7.61
N LEU A 121 -0.22 4.12 -6.41
CA LEU A 121 -1.53 4.62 -6.00
C LEU A 121 -1.39 5.62 -4.86
N PHE A 122 -0.45 6.55 -5.00
CA PHE A 122 -0.13 7.54 -3.98
C PHE A 122 -1.05 8.76 -4.02
N GLU A 123 -1.37 9.27 -2.86
CA GLU A 123 -1.82 10.64 -2.67
C GLU A 123 -0.58 11.49 -2.36
N ILE A 124 -0.22 12.39 -3.27
CA ILE A 124 0.98 13.21 -3.10
C ILE A 124 0.65 14.43 -2.26
N ILE A 125 1.44 14.64 -1.21
CA ILE A 125 1.38 15.79 -0.32
C ILE A 125 2.67 16.60 -0.40
N SER A 126 2.61 17.85 0.07
CA SER A 126 3.79 18.70 0.19
C SER A 126 4.68 18.29 1.37
N GLU A 127 5.96 18.67 1.34
CA GLU A 127 6.86 18.48 2.48
C GLU A 127 6.39 19.26 3.73
N GLU A 128 5.67 20.35 3.53
CA GLU A 128 5.07 21.13 4.62
C GLU A 128 3.91 20.36 5.28
N GLU A 129 3.00 19.79 4.47
CA GLU A 129 1.92 18.93 4.98
C GLU A 129 2.48 17.73 5.74
N LEU A 130 3.54 17.09 5.22
CA LEU A 130 4.20 15.98 5.90
C LEU A 130 4.69 16.39 7.28
N ARG A 131 5.36 17.54 7.41
CA ARG A 131 5.84 18.08 8.69
C ARG A 131 4.71 18.32 9.68
N ASN A 132 3.55 18.78 9.20
CA ASN A 132 2.37 19.03 10.04
C ASN A 132 1.68 17.75 10.50
N LEU A 133 1.88 16.63 9.81
CA LEU A 133 1.36 15.31 10.19
C LEU A 133 2.22 14.61 11.24
N VAL A 134 3.50 14.97 11.34
CA VAL A 134 4.41 14.42 12.35
C VAL A 134 4.25 15.23 13.64
N PRO A 135 3.91 14.60 14.78
CA PRO A 135 3.86 15.31 16.04
C PRO A 135 5.22 15.95 16.36
N PRO A 136 5.27 17.15 16.93
CA PRO A 136 6.54 17.74 17.36
C PRO A 136 7.23 16.79 18.36
N PRO A 137 8.57 16.70 18.32
CA PRO A 137 9.30 15.90 19.29
C PRO A 137 8.93 16.34 20.70
N PRO A 138 8.83 15.40 21.66
CA PRO A 138 8.54 15.75 23.04
C PRO A 138 9.60 16.77 23.54
N PRO A 139 9.19 17.75 24.36
CA PRO A 139 10.13 18.71 24.92
C PRO A 139 11.25 17.95 25.67
N PRO A 140 12.50 18.45 25.60
CA PRO A 140 13.61 17.80 26.29
C PRO A 140 13.23 17.64 27.76
N GLU A 141 13.34 16.43 28.26
CA GLU A 141 13.13 16.09 29.67
C GLU A 141 14.05 16.98 30.49
N LYS A 142 13.48 17.89 31.30
CA LYS A 142 14.27 18.71 32.18
C LYS A 142 15.09 17.77 33.07
N ALA A 143 16.40 17.80 32.90
CA ALA A 143 17.31 17.04 33.71
C ALA A 143 16.89 17.25 35.17
N ALA A 144 16.51 16.17 35.83
CA ALA A 144 16.13 16.21 37.25
C ALA A 144 17.29 16.81 38.01
N GLU A 145 17.06 18.01 38.56
CA GLU A 145 18.00 18.72 39.40
C GLU A 145 18.28 17.81 40.61
N LYS A 146 19.51 17.29 40.69
CA LYS A 146 19.93 16.48 41.84
C LYS A 146 19.87 17.36 43.10
N PRO A 147 19.20 16.92 44.15
CA PRO A 147 19.21 17.68 45.40
C PRO A 147 20.67 17.78 45.91
N GLN A 148 21.16 18.99 46.01
CA GLN A 148 22.43 19.27 46.70
C GLN A 148 22.25 18.95 48.20
N LYS A 149 23.11 18.09 48.71
CA LYS A 149 23.28 17.87 50.14
C LYS A 149 24.19 18.94 50.71
#